data_0bf200dbd3269c519ef7de881231e4aa
#
_entry.id   0bf200dbd3269c519ef7de881231e4aa
#
_cell.length_a   1.000
_cell.length_b   1.000
_cell.length_c   1.000
_cell.angle_alpha   90.00
_cell.angle_beta   90.00
_cell.angle_gamma   90.00
#
_symmetry.space_group_name_H-M   'P 1'
#
loop_
_entity.id
_entity.type
_entity.pdbx_description
1 polymer ?
#
loop_
_entity_poly.entity_id
_entity_poly.type
_entity_poly.pdbx_seq_one_letter_code
_entity_poly.pdbx_strand_id
1 'polypeptide(L)'
;MRFIACGASVIGPRHLDLGEPNQDAMVLAGCRGGWIAAVADGLGSRARSDLGARSACQVTRRILRTTSSSVDLPATLPLIHQQWLKAIGPTTPRDAATTLLFGRVTDQGEVHAAQLGD
;
A
#
# COMPACT_ATOMS: atom_id res chain seq x y z
N MET A 1 11.79 7.71 -21.98
CA MET A 1 10.34 7.87 -21.78
C MET A 1 10.08 8.47 -20.41
N ARG A 2 9.15 9.39 -20.34
CA ARG A 2 8.82 10.06 -19.08
C ARG A 2 7.38 9.71 -18.68
N PHE A 3 7.20 9.27 -17.45
CA PHE A 3 5.88 8.96 -16.89
C PHE A 3 5.48 9.99 -15.85
N ILE A 4 4.21 10.30 -15.82
CA ILE A 4 3.58 11.12 -14.79
C ILE A 4 2.59 10.24 -14.03
N ALA A 5 2.58 10.34 -12.72
CA ALA A 5 1.64 9.63 -11.87
C ALA A 5 0.81 10.63 -11.05
N CYS A 6 -0.46 10.34 -10.89
CA CYS A 6 -1.35 11.11 -10.03
C CYS A 6 -2.36 10.17 -9.36
N GLY A 7 -2.85 10.57 -8.21
CA GLY A 7 -3.86 9.80 -7.50
C GLY A 7 -4.40 10.58 -6.32
N ALA A 8 -5.54 10.11 -5.81
CA ALA A 8 -6.18 10.68 -4.63
C ALA A 8 -6.95 9.61 -3.89
N SER A 9 -7.06 9.77 -2.58
CA SER A 9 -7.93 8.97 -1.73
C SER A 9 -8.89 9.91 -1.02
N VAL A 10 -10.18 9.62 -1.15
CA VAL A 10 -11.25 10.47 -0.59
C VAL A 10 -12.13 9.61 0.32
N ILE A 11 -12.38 10.13 1.53
CA ILE A 11 -13.28 9.47 2.47
C ILE A 11 -14.70 9.40 1.92
N GLY A 12 -15.34 8.21 2.05
CA GLY A 12 -16.72 8.03 1.62
C GLY A 12 -17.71 8.79 2.50
N PRO A 13 -18.88 9.22 1.96
CA PRO A 13 -19.88 9.97 2.72
C PRO A 13 -20.33 9.28 3.99
N ARG A 14 -20.53 7.96 3.96
CA ARG A 14 -20.94 7.18 5.13
C ARG A 14 -19.94 7.27 6.28
N HIS A 15 -18.65 7.10 5.98
CA HIS A 15 -17.60 7.21 7.00
C HIS A 15 -17.53 8.63 7.55
N LEU A 16 -17.68 9.63 6.67
CA LEU A 16 -17.69 11.02 7.07
C LEU A 16 -18.86 11.31 8.01
N ASP A 17 -20.07 10.85 7.68
CA ASP A 17 -21.28 11.04 8.49
C ASP A 17 -21.18 10.36 9.86
N LEU A 18 -20.50 9.21 9.94
CA LEU A 18 -20.32 8.46 11.17
C LEU A 18 -19.09 8.93 11.99
N GLY A 19 -18.32 9.90 11.49
CA GLY A 19 -17.09 10.34 12.13
C GLY A 19 -15.98 9.28 12.11
N GLU A 20 -16.05 8.33 11.19
CA GLU A 20 -15.06 7.29 11.02
C GLU A 20 -13.90 7.78 10.14
N PRO A 21 -12.67 7.27 10.35
CA PRO A 21 -11.55 7.63 9.49
C PRO A 21 -11.69 7.02 8.10
N ASN A 22 -10.97 7.57 7.13
CA ASN A 22 -10.78 6.92 5.84
C ASN A 22 -9.97 5.63 6.06
N GLN A 23 -10.57 4.49 5.70
CA GLN A 23 -9.96 3.17 5.89
C GLN A 23 -9.11 2.74 4.70
N ASP A 24 -9.14 3.49 3.62
CA ASP A 24 -8.32 3.24 2.44
C ASP A 24 -7.07 4.10 2.46
N ALA A 25 -6.04 3.63 1.80
CA ALA A 25 -4.79 4.37 1.65
C ALA A 25 -4.21 4.17 0.26
N MET A 26 -3.42 5.12 -0.17
CA MET A 26 -2.62 5.01 -1.38
C MET A 26 -1.28 5.70 -1.21
N VAL A 27 -0.32 5.32 -2.01
CA VAL A 27 0.96 5.97 -2.11
C VAL A 27 1.46 5.96 -3.55
N LEU A 28 2.05 7.07 -3.97
CA LEU A 28 2.78 7.21 -5.21
C LEU A 28 4.17 7.74 -4.88
N ALA A 29 5.21 7.15 -5.45
CA ALA A 29 6.58 7.61 -5.24
C ALA A 29 7.41 7.41 -6.50
N GLY A 30 8.16 8.42 -6.88
CA GLY A 30 9.13 8.29 -7.95
C GLY A 30 10.31 7.40 -7.53
N CYS A 31 10.77 6.55 -8.42
CA CYS A 31 11.87 5.64 -8.17
C CYS A 31 12.63 5.33 -9.47
N ARG A 32 13.91 5.69 -9.53
CA ARG A 32 14.81 5.31 -10.62
C ARG A 32 14.25 5.63 -12.02
N GLY A 33 13.64 6.79 -12.18
CA GLY A 33 13.05 7.20 -13.45
C GLY A 33 11.65 6.64 -13.73
N GLY A 34 11.14 5.77 -12.86
CA GLY A 34 9.79 5.21 -12.90
C GLY A 34 8.99 5.58 -11.65
N TRP A 35 8.00 4.74 -11.33
CA TRP A 35 7.07 5.00 -10.24
C TRP A 35 6.79 3.74 -9.43
N ILE A 36 6.59 3.93 -8.15
CA ILE A 36 6.02 2.96 -7.22
C ILE A 36 4.62 3.41 -6.87
N ALA A 37 3.68 2.48 -6.86
CA ALA A 37 2.30 2.73 -6.44
C ALA A 37 1.84 1.62 -5.51
N ALA A 38 1.03 1.98 -4.53
CA ALA A 38 0.33 1.03 -3.69
C ALA A 38 -1.04 1.58 -3.30
N VAL A 39 -2.01 0.68 -3.23
CA VAL A 39 -3.37 0.95 -2.78
C VAL A 39 -3.74 -0.13 -1.76
N ALA A 40 -4.33 0.26 -0.66
CA ALA A 40 -4.79 -0.63 0.39
C ALA A 40 -6.23 -0.27 0.77
N ASP A 41 -7.08 -1.28 0.83
CA ASP A 41 -8.47 -1.19 1.26
C ASP A 41 -8.59 -1.86 2.62
N GLY A 42 -8.78 -1.07 3.66
CA GLY A 42 -8.95 -1.56 5.03
C GLY A 42 -10.31 -2.22 5.22
N LEU A 43 -10.34 -3.38 5.91
CA LEU A 43 -11.59 -4.07 6.18
C LEU A 43 -12.49 -3.21 7.07
N GLY A 44 -13.66 -2.82 6.55
CA GLY A 44 -14.57 -1.87 7.20
C GLY A 44 -15.08 -2.27 8.57
N SER A 45 -15.12 -3.58 8.86
CA SER A 45 -15.55 -4.12 10.15
C SER A 45 -14.44 -4.12 11.22
N ARG A 46 -13.21 -3.73 10.87
CA ARG A 46 -12.07 -3.77 11.78
C ARG A 46 -11.76 -2.41 12.36
N ALA A 47 -11.50 -2.38 13.68
CA ALA A 47 -11.39 -1.14 14.45
C ALA A 47 -10.24 -0.22 14.00
N ARG A 48 -9.15 -0.79 13.49
CA ARG A 48 -7.95 -0.04 13.09
C ARG A 48 -7.48 -0.41 11.67
N SER A 49 -8.42 -0.72 10.79
CA SER A 49 -8.08 -0.97 9.39
C SER A 49 -7.50 0.27 8.68
N ASP A 50 -7.81 1.46 9.16
CA ASP A 50 -7.19 2.72 8.74
C ASP A 50 -5.67 2.71 8.97
N LEU A 51 -5.23 2.29 10.16
CA LEU A 51 -3.81 2.13 10.47
C LEU A 51 -3.17 1.04 9.61
N GLY A 52 -3.87 -0.09 9.46
CA GLY A 52 -3.41 -1.20 8.64
C GLY A 52 -3.16 -0.81 7.19
N ALA A 53 -4.12 -0.11 6.59
CA ALA A 53 -4.02 0.35 5.20
C ALA A 53 -2.87 1.35 5.00
N ARG A 54 -2.78 2.38 5.86
CA ARG A 54 -1.70 3.35 5.79
C ARG A 54 -0.33 2.70 5.98
N SER A 55 -0.22 1.82 6.96
CA SER A 55 1.04 1.11 7.25
C SER A 55 1.46 0.21 6.08
N ALA A 56 0.51 -0.50 5.45
CA ALA A 56 0.79 -1.34 4.29
C ALA A 56 1.36 -0.50 3.13
N CYS A 57 0.76 0.63 2.81
CA CYS A 57 1.25 1.52 1.77
C CYS A 57 2.63 2.09 2.08
N GLN A 58 2.87 2.57 3.29
CA GLN A 58 4.15 3.16 3.69
C GLN A 58 5.28 2.13 3.71
N VAL A 59 5.02 0.95 4.22
CA VAL A 59 5.99 -0.16 4.25
C VAL A 59 6.34 -0.59 2.82
N THR A 60 5.35 -0.76 1.97
CA THR A 60 5.53 -1.14 0.57
C THR A 60 6.39 -0.12 -0.17
N ARG A 61 6.09 1.16 -0.03
CA ARG A 61 6.89 2.24 -0.62
C ARG A 61 8.35 2.14 -0.18
N ARG A 62 8.59 2.00 1.11
CA ARG A 62 9.94 1.96 1.68
C ARG A 62 10.74 0.75 1.17
N ILE A 63 10.11 -0.41 1.10
CA ILE A 63 10.74 -1.64 0.62
C ILE A 63 11.04 -1.56 -0.87
N LEU A 64 10.06 -1.16 -1.69
CA LEU A 64 10.24 -1.12 -3.14
C LEU A 64 11.28 -0.10 -3.59
N ARG A 65 11.49 0.98 -2.86
CA ARG A 65 12.52 1.98 -3.18
C ARG A 65 13.93 1.41 -3.12
N THR A 66 14.15 0.40 -2.32
CA THR A 66 15.47 -0.26 -2.15
C THR A 66 15.56 -1.62 -2.83
N THR A 67 14.45 -2.10 -3.41
CA THR A 67 14.40 -3.40 -4.07
C THR A 67 14.77 -3.25 -5.54
N SER A 68 15.66 -4.13 -6.02
CA SER A 68 16.05 -4.17 -7.45
C SER A 68 14.82 -4.40 -8.34
N SER A 69 14.84 -3.78 -9.53
CA SER A 69 13.78 -3.98 -10.53
C SER A 69 13.71 -5.41 -11.06
N SER A 70 14.76 -6.21 -10.89
CA SER A 70 14.80 -7.62 -11.28
C SER A 70 14.12 -8.56 -10.29
N VAL A 71 13.79 -8.08 -9.08
CA VAL A 71 13.12 -8.89 -8.06
C VAL A 71 11.65 -9.05 -8.41
N ASP A 72 11.17 -10.29 -8.35
CA ASP A 72 9.75 -10.61 -8.50
C ASP A 72 8.96 -10.05 -7.30
N LEU A 73 7.91 -9.26 -7.57
CA LEU A 73 7.20 -8.55 -6.51
C LEU A 73 6.54 -9.47 -5.48
N PRO A 74 5.93 -10.61 -5.83
CA PRO A 74 5.41 -11.53 -4.83
C PRO A 74 6.47 -12.00 -3.82
N ALA A 75 7.74 -12.08 -4.21
CA ALA A 75 8.82 -12.45 -3.31
C ALA A 75 9.09 -11.40 -2.22
N THR A 76 8.60 -10.17 -2.38
CA THR A 76 8.72 -9.11 -1.35
C THR A 76 7.66 -9.21 -0.26
N LEU A 77 6.58 -9.97 -0.48
CA LEU A 77 5.44 -10.03 0.45
C LEU A 77 5.81 -10.47 1.88
N PRO A 78 6.68 -11.48 2.09
CA PRO A 78 7.08 -11.85 3.46
C PRO A 78 7.75 -10.69 4.21
N LEU A 79 8.60 -9.93 3.54
CA LEU A 79 9.26 -8.77 4.14
C LEU A 79 8.26 -7.62 4.40
N ILE A 80 7.37 -7.36 3.45
CA ILE A 80 6.30 -6.37 3.63
C ILE A 80 5.45 -6.73 4.84
N HIS A 81 5.04 -7.98 4.97
CA HIS A 81 4.24 -8.45 6.10
C HIS A 81 4.98 -8.30 7.43
N GLN A 82 6.24 -8.69 7.48
CA GLN A 82 7.07 -8.55 8.68
C GLN A 82 7.19 -7.08 9.13
N GLN A 83 7.45 -6.18 8.19
CA GLN A 83 7.56 -4.75 8.48
C GLN A 83 6.21 -4.13 8.82
N TRP A 84 5.14 -4.61 8.20
CA TRP A 84 3.79 -4.18 8.52
C TRP A 84 3.40 -4.54 9.96
N LEU A 85 3.73 -5.76 10.42
CA LEU A 85 3.50 -6.16 11.80
C LEU A 85 4.19 -5.23 12.80
N LYS A 86 5.39 -4.77 12.48
CA LYS A 86 6.10 -3.79 13.31
C LYS A 86 5.42 -2.41 13.27
N ALA A 87 4.97 -2.00 12.08
CA ALA A 87 4.38 -0.69 11.88
C ALA A 87 3.04 -0.51 12.60
N ILE A 88 2.21 -1.57 12.68
CA ILE A 88 0.94 -1.50 13.42
C ILE A 88 1.14 -1.51 14.94
N GLY A 89 2.35 -1.81 15.42
CA GLY A 89 2.70 -1.76 16.83
C GLY A 89 1.87 -2.72 17.69
N PRO A 90 1.26 -2.22 18.80
CA PRO A 90 0.47 -3.05 19.70
C PRO A 90 -0.91 -3.43 19.14
N THR A 91 -1.35 -2.84 18.03
CA THR A 91 -2.62 -3.19 17.38
C THR A 91 -2.56 -4.64 16.89
N THR A 92 -3.61 -5.41 17.16
CA THR A 92 -3.65 -6.79 16.66
C THR A 92 -3.77 -6.82 15.14
N PRO A 93 -3.11 -7.76 14.44
CA PRO A 93 -3.23 -7.87 12.99
C PRO A 93 -4.68 -7.97 12.50
N ARG A 94 -5.52 -8.63 13.27
CA ARG A 94 -6.95 -8.77 12.96
C ARG A 94 -7.66 -7.42 12.90
N ASP A 95 -7.36 -6.52 13.85
CA ASP A 95 -8.00 -5.21 13.92
C ASP A 95 -7.47 -4.23 12.87
N ALA A 96 -6.27 -4.48 12.36
CA ALA A 96 -5.63 -3.70 11.31
C ALA A 96 -5.75 -4.33 9.91
N ALA A 97 -6.60 -5.32 9.73
CA ALA A 97 -6.68 -6.09 8.49
C ALA A 97 -6.97 -5.19 7.28
N THR A 98 -6.21 -5.41 6.22
CA THR A 98 -6.29 -4.64 4.98
C THR A 98 -5.91 -5.51 3.77
N THR A 99 -6.38 -5.13 2.61
CA THR A 99 -5.85 -5.64 1.34
C THR A 99 -4.62 -4.83 0.93
N LEU A 100 -3.90 -5.28 -0.08
CA LEU A 100 -2.79 -4.54 -0.66
C LEU A 100 -2.66 -4.88 -2.14
N LEU A 101 -2.69 -3.87 -2.98
CA LEU A 101 -2.31 -3.94 -4.39
C LEU A 101 -1.14 -2.99 -4.58
N PHE A 102 -0.04 -3.49 -5.12
CA PHE A 102 1.15 -2.67 -5.30
C PHE A 102 1.89 -3.03 -6.57
N GLY A 103 2.70 -2.10 -7.02
CA GLY A 103 3.46 -2.31 -8.23
C GLY A 103 4.46 -1.20 -8.50
N ARG A 104 5.16 -1.38 -9.59
CA ARG A 104 6.08 -0.38 -10.11
C ARG A 104 6.01 -0.31 -11.63
N VAL A 105 6.30 0.87 -12.14
CA VAL A 105 6.54 1.11 -13.54
C VAL A 105 8.01 1.51 -13.68
N THR A 106 8.77 0.77 -14.49
CA THR A 106 10.17 1.09 -14.73
C THR A 106 10.30 2.25 -15.71
N ASP A 107 11.50 2.85 -15.80
CA ASP A 107 11.81 3.88 -16.80
C ASP A 107 11.71 3.37 -18.24
N GLN A 108 11.74 2.06 -18.45
CA GLN A 108 11.54 1.40 -19.75
C GLN A 108 10.07 1.11 -20.06
N GLY A 109 9.15 1.44 -19.16
CA GLY A 109 7.73 1.19 -19.35
C GLY A 109 7.25 -0.21 -18.97
N GLU A 110 8.08 -1.00 -18.32
CA GLU A 110 7.66 -2.30 -17.78
C GLU A 110 6.80 -2.10 -16.52
N VAL A 111 5.69 -2.81 -16.46
CA VAL A 111 4.79 -2.78 -15.32
C VAL A 111 4.85 -4.13 -14.60
N HIS A 112 5.11 -4.08 -13.30
CA HIS A 112 5.07 -5.22 -12.41
C HIS A 112 4.08 -4.93 -11.30
N ALA A 113 3.20 -5.87 -11.00
CA ALA A 113 2.20 -5.70 -9.95
C ALA A 113 2.00 -7.00 -9.17
N ALA A 114 1.60 -6.85 -7.93
CA ALA A 114 1.24 -7.97 -7.05
C ALA A 114 0.08 -7.55 -6.15
N GLN A 115 -0.70 -8.53 -5.72
CA GLN A 115 -1.89 -8.30 -4.91
C GLN A 115 -1.96 -9.30 -3.76
N LEU A 116 -2.39 -8.83 -2.61
CA LEU A 116 -2.70 -9.62 -1.43
C LEU A 116 -4.12 -9.27 -0.97
N GLY A 117 -4.99 -10.27 -0.96
CA GLY A 117 -6.41 -10.09 -0.68
C GLY A 117 -7.22 -9.71 -1.91
N ASP A 118 -8.48 -9.47 -1.73
CA ASP A 118 -9.43 -9.17 -2.80
C ASP A 118 -9.39 -7.70 -3.26
#